data_da48e9197a1d76f3e1443bd1e746940d
#
_entry.id   da48e9197a1d76f3e1443bd1e746940d
#
_cell.length_a   1.000
_cell.length_b   1.000
_cell.length_c   1.000
_cell.angle_alpha   90.00
_cell.angle_beta   90.00
_cell.angle_gamma   90.00
#
_symmetry.space_group_name_H-M   'P 1'
#
loop_
_entity.id
_entity.type
_entity.pdbx_description
1 polymer ?
#
loop_
_entity_poly.entity_id
_entity_poly.type
_entity_poly.pdbx_seq_one_letter_code
_entity_poly.pdbx_strand_id
1 'polypeptide(L)'
;MINNKVQIIRDNGALADAQAPIIVSASRATDIPAFYSDWFLYRLKRGYSAWTNPFNGVRSFVSYEKTRLIVFWSKNPRHLLDEDGCLDYLQTKKINCYVQFTLNDYVREGLERGVPAVDERIGTFKALVDRLGFGRVIWRFDPLILTNEISIEDLLAKIEYIGDRLKGYTEKLVFSYADI
;
A
#
# COMPACT_ATOMS: atom_id res chain seq x y z
N MET A 1 27.49 -7.64 -8.82
CA MET A 1 26.04 -7.85 -8.58
C MET A 1 25.88 -8.35 -7.15
N ILE A 2 25.12 -7.64 -6.32
CA ILE A 2 24.83 -8.08 -4.94
C ILE A 2 23.94 -9.31 -5.07
N ASN A 3 24.45 -10.45 -4.57
CA ASN A 3 23.66 -11.69 -4.54
C ASN A 3 22.52 -11.52 -3.51
N ASN A 4 21.32 -11.22 -3.98
CA ASN A 4 20.14 -11.02 -3.15
C ASN A 4 19.37 -12.33 -2.88
N LYS A 5 19.99 -13.49 -3.10
CA LYS A 5 19.40 -14.79 -2.79
C LYS A 5 19.80 -15.27 -1.40
N VAL A 6 18.87 -15.88 -0.71
CA VAL A 6 19.05 -16.54 0.59
C VAL A 6 18.28 -17.87 0.58
N GLN A 7 18.63 -18.77 1.47
CA GLN A 7 17.85 -20.00 1.68
C GLN A 7 16.82 -19.76 2.79
N ILE A 8 15.61 -20.24 2.58
CA ILE A 8 14.52 -20.23 3.55
C ILE A 8 14.07 -21.65 3.87
N ILE A 9 13.52 -21.86 5.06
CA ILE A 9 12.80 -23.07 5.43
C ILE A 9 11.32 -22.81 5.23
N ARG A 10 10.68 -23.54 4.30
CA ARG A 10 9.25 -23.44 4.03
C ARG A 10 8.41 -24.01 5.16
N ASP A 11 7.10 -23.74 5.14
CA ASP A 11 6.16 -24.24 6.15
C ASP A 11 6.10 -25.77 6.25
N ASN A 12 6.50 -26.48 5.18
CA ASN A 12 6.63 -27.96 5.13
C ASN A 12 8.00 -28.48 5.49
N GLY A 13 8.90 -27.64 6.01
CA GLY A 13 10.27 -28.01 6.40
C GLY A 13 11.30 -28.06 5.26
N ALA A 14 10.89 -27.96 4.00
CA ALA A 14 11.81 -28.04 2.87
C ALA A 14 12.57 -26.72 2.67
N LEU A 15 13.85 -26.84 2.28
CA LEU A 15 14.67 -25.70 1.88
C LEU A 15 14.23 -25.18 0.50
N ALA A 16 14.31 -23.86 0.32
CA ALA A 16 14.10 -23.22 -0.97
C ALA A 16 14.93 -21.93 -1.08
N ASP A 17 15.32 -21.58 -2.30
CA ASP A 17 15.92 -20.30 -2.60
C ASP A 17 14.86 -19.21 -2.59
N ALA A 18 15.15 -18.06 -1.99
CA ALA A 18 14.31 -16.89 -1.96
C ALA A 18 15.10 -15.64 -2.35
N GLN A 19 14.42 -14.68 -2.98
CA GLN A 19 14.94 -13.33 -3.14
C GLN A 19 14.86 -12.61 -1.79
N ALA A 20 15.89 -11.86 -1.40
CA ALA A 20 15.92 -11.08 -0.17
C ALA A 20 16.09 -9.58 -0.50
N PRO A 21 15.05 -8.91 -0.99
CA PRO A 21 15.11 -7.50 -1.37
C PRO A 21 15.24 -6.60 -0.14
N ILE A 22 15.94 -5.47 -0.31
CA ILE A 22 16.03 -4.41 0.69
C ILE A 22 14.70 -3.63 0.76
N ILE A 23 14.03 -3.47 -0.38
CA ILE A 23 12.73 -2.79 -0.49
C ILE A 23 11.70 -3.80 -1.01
N VAL A 24 10.60 -3.93 -0.30
CA VAL A 24 9.46 -4.77 -0.70
C VAL A 24 8.28 -3.87 -1.07
N SER A 25 7.75 -4.03 -2.27
CA SER A 25 6.45 -3.45 -2.65
C SER A 25 5.36 -4.47 -2.30
N ALA A 26 4.58 -4.17 -1.28
CA ALA A 26 3.44 -4.96 -0.87
C ALA A 26 2.17 -4.34 -1.44
N SER A 27 1.37 -5.07 -2.20
CA SER A 27 0.11 -4.61 -2.84
C SER A 27 0.18 -4.42 -4.35
N ARG A 28 1.11 -5.07 -5.03
CA ARG A 28 1.15 -4.94 -6.50
C ARG A 28 0.03 -5.72 -7.20
N ALA A 29 -0.33 -6.88 -6.67
CA ALA A 29 -1.37 -7.74 -7.26
C ALA A 29 -2.73 -7.58 -6.60
N THR A 30 -2.77 -7.04 -5.37
CA THR A 30 -3.99 -6.80 -4.59
C THR A 30 -3.73 -5.73 -3.54
N ASP A 31 -4.78 -5.14 -2.99
CA ASP A 31 -4.68 -4.19 -1.88
C ASP A 31 -4.47 -4.96 -0.56
N ILE A 32 -3.19 -5.23 -0.24
CA ILE A 32 -2.83 -5.97 0.98
C ILE A 32 -3.29 -5.26 2.25
N PRO A 33 -3.06 -3.95 2.44
CA PRO A 33 -3.54 -3.26 3.63
C PRO A 33 -5.05 -3.34 3.84
N ALA A 34 -5.84 -3.30 2.75
CA ALA A 34 -7.30 -3.32 2.86
C ALA A 34 -7.86 -4.73 3.14
N PHE A 35 -7.28 -5.79 2.56
CA PHE A 35 -7.92 -7.11 2.54
C PHE A 35 -7.10 -8.24 3.14
N TYR A 36 -5.77 -8.06 3.29
CA TYR A 36 -4.85 -9.12 3.65
C TYR A 36 -3.83 -8.70 4.71
N SER A 37 -4.16 -7.73 5.56
CA SER A 37 -3.25 -7.20 6.59
C SER A 37 -2.78 -8.30 7.54
N ASP A 38 -3.69 -9.11 8.06
CA ASP A 38 -3.38 -10.24 8.97
C ASP A 38 -2.54 -11.32 8.30
N TRP A 39 -2.89 -11.66 7.05
CA TRP A 39 -2.08 -12.61 6.27
C TRP A 39 -0.66 -12.09 6.07
N PHE A 40 -0.53 -10.80 5.75
CA PHE A 40 0.80 -10.21 5.53
C PHE A 40 1.61 -10.15 6.83
N LEU A 41 0.99 -9.78 7.95
CA LEU A 41 1.61 -9.84 9.28
C LEU A 41 2.08 -11.25 9.62
N TYR A 42 1.25 -12.27 9.38
CA TYR A 42 1.64 -13.66 9.55
C TYR A 42 2.86 -14.02 8.68
N ARG A 43 2.88 -13.61 7.41
CA ARG A 43 4.02 -13.87 6.52
C ARG A 43 5.29 -13.12 6.93
N LEU A 44 5.16 -11.89 7.43
CA LEU A 44 6.28 -11.14 8.03
C LEU A 44 6.87 -11.89 9.24
N LYS A 45 6.02 -12.37 10.12
CA LYS A 45 6.44 -13.18 11.29
C LYS A 45 7.11 -14.50 10.89
N ARG A 46 6.66 -15.11 9.80
CA ARG A 46 7.31 -16.31 9.20
C ARG A 46 8.63 -16.01 8.47
N GLY A 47 8.93 -14.74 8.21
CA GLY A 47 10.17 -14.28 7.58
C GLY A 47 10.17 -14.39 6.04
N TYR A 48 9.11 -14.94 5.41
CA TYR A 48 9.02 -15.06 3.96
C TYR A 48 7.58 -15.12 3.46
N SER A 49 7.38 -14.80 2.18
CA SER A 49 6.15 -15.08 1.44
C SER A 49 6.44 -15.79 0.11
N ALA A 50 5.40 -16.39 -0.45
CA ALA A 50 5.43 -16.94 -1.80
C ALA A 50 4.62 -16.03 -2.73
N TRP A 51 5.12 -15.85 -3.94
CA TRP A 51 4.45 -15.15 -5.02
C TRP A 51 4.46 -16.04 -6.27
N THR A 52 3.30 -16.16 -6.90
CA THR A 52 3.19 -16.91 -8.14
C THR A 52 3.05 -15.91 -9.29
N ASN A 53 3.97 -15.99 -10.25
CA ASN A 53 3.93 -15.13 -11.43
C ASN A 53 2.68 -15.45 -12.25
N PRO A 54 1.77 -14.47 -12.46
CA PRO A 54 0.49 -14.71 -13.15
C PRO A 54 0.66 -15.06 -14.64
N PHE A 55 1.81 -14.74 -15.24
CA PHE A 55 2.04 -14.97 -16.67
C PHE A 55 2.58 -16.37 -16.99
N ASN A 56 3.37 -16.96 -16.10
CA ASN A 56 4.02 -18.26 -16.35
C ASN A 56 3.80 -19.30 -15.24
N GLY A 57 3.02 -18.99 -14.21
CA GLY A 57 2.72 -19.88 -13.10
C GLY A 57 3.90 -20.22 -12.19
N VAL A 58 5.09 -19.66 -12.42
CA VAL A 58 6.29 -19.95 -11.63
C VAL A 58 6.15 -19.36 -10.23
N ARG A 59 6.28 -20.22 -9.22
CA ARG A 59 6.27 -19.82 -7.81
C ARG A 59 7.65 -19.38 -7.38
N SER A 60 7.74 -18.18 -6.84
CA SER A 60 8.95 -17.58 -6.28
C SER A 60 8.76 -17.28 -4.80
N PHE A 61 9.86 -17.22 -4.06
CA PHE A 61 9.85 -16.88 -2.64
C PHE A 61 10.58 -15.57 -2.42
N VAL A 62 10.03 -14.76 -1.49
CA VAL A 62 10.60 -13.49 -1.04
C VAL A 62 10.88 -13.60 0.44
N SER A 63 12.14 -13.48 0.84
CA SER A 63 12.56 -13.41 2.24
C SER A 63 12.59 -11.97 2.72
N TYR A 64 12.16 -11.73 3.94
CA TYR A 64 12.18 -10.41 4.58
C TYR A 64 13.45 -10.14 5.40
N GLU A 65 14.41 -11.06 5.41
CA GLU A 65 15.63 -11.00 6.23
C GLU A 65 16.44 -9.71 6.00
N LYS A 66 16.57 -9.29 4.73
CA LYS A 66 17.32 -8.09 4.36
C LYS A 66 16.44 -6.86 4.17
N THR A 67 15.14 -6.98 4.38
CA THR A 67 14.19 -5.89 4.14
C THR A 67 14.41 -4.75 5.12
N ARG A 68 14.46 -3.52 4.62
CA ARG A 68 14.60 -2.27 5.38
C ARG A 68 13.43 -1.31 5.15
N LEU A 69 12.70 -1.51 4.06
CA LEU A 69 11.55 -0.66 3.71
C LEU A 69 10.45 -1.52 3.07
N ILE A 70 9.23 -1.31 3.52
CA ILE A 70 8.03 -1.85 2.87
C ILE A 70 7.20 -0.70 2.34
N VAL A 71 6.85 -0.75 1.06
CA VAL A 71 5.98 0.20 0.39
C VAL A 71 4.61 -0.45 0.24
N PHE A 72 3.61 0.15 0.86
CA PHE A 72 2.21 -0.23 0.71
C PHE A 72 1.51 0.66 -0.31
N TRP A 73 0.58 0.07 -1.06
CA TRP A 73 -0.32 0.75 -1.98
C TRP A 73 -1.73 0.37 -1.60
N SER A 74 -2.56 1.35 -1.29
CA SER A 74 -3.90 1.05 -0.82
C SER A 74 -4.88 2.20 -1.06
N LYS A 75 -6.16 1.84 -1.29
CA LYS A 75 -7.29 2.75 -1.24
C LYS A 75 -7.95 2.82 0.16
N ASN A 76 -7.65 1.82 1.01
CA ASN A 76 -8.13 1.76 2.38
C ASN A 76 -7.09 1.11 3.32
N PRO A 77 -6.03 1.84 3.69
CA PRO A 77 -4.97 1.29 4.54
C PRO A 77 -5.32 1.28 6.04
N ARG A 78 -6.58 1.36 6.42
CA ARG A 78 -7.01 1.48 7.83
C ARG A 78 -6.45 0.37 8.72
N HIS A 79 -6.42 -0.87 8.23
CA HIS A 79 -5.92 -2.01 9.01
C HIS A 79 -4.41 -1.98 9.30
N LEU A 80 -3.67 -1.05 8.70
CA LEU A 80 -2.29 -0.80 9.14
C LEU A 80 -2.23 -0.17 10.55
N LEU A 81 -3.32 0.51 10.98
CA LEU A 81 -3.43 1.16 12.29
C LEU A 81 -3.93 0.23 13.40
N ASP A 82 -4.28 -1.01 13.07
CA ASP A 82 -4.77 -1.98 14.06
C ASP A 82 -3.67 -2.26 15.12
N GLU A 83 -4.06 -2.36 16.39
CA GLU A 83 -3.17 -2.70 17.50
C GLU A 83 -2.52 -4.07 17.29
N ASP A 84 -1.26 -4.22 17.69
CA ASP A 84 -0.45 -5.42 17.47
C ASP A 84 -0.36 -5.84 15.99
N GLY A 85 -0.68 -4.92 15.08
CA GLY A 85 -0.75 -5.12 13.65
C GLY A 85 0.60 -5.03 12.93
N CYS A 86 0.51 -4.81 11.60
CA CYS A 86 1.70 -4.75 10.74
C CYS A 86 2.66 -3.64 11.15
N LEU A 87 2.17 -2.42 11.43
CA LEU A 87 3.07 -1.29 11.75
C LEU A 87 3.81 -1.52 13.07
N ASP A 88 3.16 -2.08 14.09
CA ASP A 88 3.80 -2.37 15.36
C ASP A 88 4.90 -3.42 15.19
N TYR A 89 4.62 -4.49 14.43
CA TYR A 89 5.62 -5.49 14.11
C TYR A 89 6.80 -4.91 13.31
N LEU A 90 6.55 -4.09 12.29
CA LEU A 90 7.61 -3.45 11.51
C LEU A 90 8.49 -2.55 12.39
N GLN A 91 7.90 -1.83 13.33
CA GLN A 91 8.62 -1.01 14.29
C GLN A 91 9.55 -1.85 15.17
N THR A 92 9.09 -2.99 15.71
CA THR A 92 9.93 -3.90 16.52
C THR A 92 11.12 -4.45 15.71
N LYS A 93 10.94 -4.65 14.40
CA LYS A 93 11.98 -5.13 13.48
C LYS A 93 12.84 -4.01 12.88
N LYS A 94 12.59 -2.75 13.21
CA LYS A 94 13.26 -1.57 12.64
C LYS A 94 13.18 -1.53 11.10
N ILE A 95 12.06 -2.00 10.55
CA ILE A 95 11.74 -1.94 9.12
C ILE A 95 10.89 -0.69 8.90
N ASN A 96 11.33 0.20 8.03
CA ASN A 96 10.58 1.38 7.67
C ASN A 96 9.36 1.03 6.81
N CYS A 97 8.39 1.94 6.82
CA CYS A 97 7.17 1.83 6.03
C CYS A 97 6.90 3.13 5.29
N TYR A 98 6.36 3.00 4.08
CA TYR A 98 5.93 4.10 3.23
C TYR A 98 4.59 3.72 2.59
N VAL A 99 3.61 4.60 2.66
CA VAL A 99 2.26 4.33 2.17
C VAL A 99 1.95 5.21 0.96
N GLN A 100 1.65 4.59 -0.15
CA GLN A 100 1.07 5.19 -1.34
C GLN A 100 -0.46 5.10 -1.18
N PHE A 101 -1.08 6.14 -0.66
CA PHE A 101 -2.51 6.15 -0.37
C PHE A 101 -3.28 6.74 -1.54
N THR A 102 -3.99 5.89 -2.29
CA THR A 102 -4.90 6.34 -3.33
C THR A 102 -6.18 6.87 -2.70
N LEU A 103 -6.29 8.18 -2.63
CA LEU A 103 -7.40 8.92 -2.06
C LEU A 103 -7.98 9.84 -3.12
N ASN A 104 -8.88 9.30 -3.91
CA ASN A 104 -9.73 9.96 -4.91
C ASN A 104 -11.20 9.81 -4.47
N ASP A 105 -12.12 10.43 -5.16
CA ASP A 105 -13.55 10.39 -4.84
C ASP A 105 -14.38 10.16 -6.10
N TYR A 106 -14.57 8.89 -6.43
CA TYR A 106 -15.38 8.43 -7.54
C TYR A 106 -16.58 7.59 -7.08
N VAL A 107 -17.02 7.76 -5.82
CA VAL A 107 -18.13 7.00 -5.24
C VAL A 107 -19.44 7.37 -5.94
N ARG A 108 -19.66 8.65 -6.20
CA ARG A 108 -20.87 9.15 -6.88
C ARG A 108 -21.02 8.58 -8.29
N GLU A 109 -19.90 8.40 -8.98
CA GLU A 109 -19.83 7.87 -10.35
C GLU A 109 -19.82 6.32 -10.38
N GLY A 110 -19.89 5.67 -9.22
CA GLY A 110 -19.94 4.21 -9.10
C GLY A 110 -18.64 3.48 -9.45
N LEU A 111 -17.52 4.22 -9.60
CA LEU A 111 -16.23 3.66 -10.00
C LEU A 111 -15.40 3.12 -8.82
N GLU A 112 -15.83 3.38 -7.57
CA GLU A 112 -15.14 2.94 -6.36
C GLU A 112 -16.08 2.15 -5.44
N ARG A 113 -16.40 0.92 -5.84
CA ARG A 113 -17.25 0.03 -5.05
C ARG A 113 -16.49 -0.54 -3.86
N GLY A 114 -17.12 -0.52 -2.66
CA GLY A 114 -16.54 -1.13 -1.44
C GLY A 114 -15.39 -0.36 -0.82
N VAL A 115 -15.16 0.88 -1.23
CA VAL A 115 -14.19 1.78 -0.60
C VAL A 115 -14.94 2.64 0.43
N PRO A 116 -14.38 2.90 1.63
CA PRO A 116 -15.00 3.77 2.62
C PRO A 116 -15.22 5.20 2.11
N ALA A 117 -16.11 5.93 2.75
CA ALA A 117 -16.39 7.34 2.41
C ALA A 117 -15.09 8.17 2.42
N VAL A 118 -15.05 9.23 1.58
CA VAL A 118 -13.85 10.06 1.43
C VAL A 118 -13.40 10.66 2.75
N ASP A 119 -14.31 11.10 3.61
CA ASP A 119 -13.97 11.68 4.91
C ASP A 119 -13.37 10.68 5.90
N GLU A 120 -13.83 9.42 5.90
CA GLU A 120 -13.20 8.34 6.65
C GLU A 120 -11.77 8.08 6.18
N ARG A 121 -11.56 8.07 4.86
CA ARG A 121 -10.22 7.88 4.28
C ARG A 121 -9.30 9.06 4.57
N ILE A 122 -9.81 10.29 4.59
CA ILE A 122 -9.07 11.49 5.04
C ILE A 122 -8.65 11.32 6.50
N GLY A 123 -9.55 10.88 7.37
CA GLY A 123 -9.25 10.57 8.76
C GLY A 123 -8.14 9.50 8.89
N THR A 124 -8.24 8.43 8.12
CA THR A 124 -7.21 7.37 8.05
C THR A 124 -5.86 7.90 7.56
N PHE A 125 -5.85 8.78 6.56
CA PHE A 125 -4.63 9.42 6.06
C PHE A 125 -3.91 10.18 7.17
N LYS A 126 -4.66 11.03 7.89
CA LYS A 126 -4.12 11.84 9.00
C LYS A 126 -3.56 10.94 10.12
N ALA A 127 -4.31 9.95 10.55
CA ALA A 127 -3.87 8.99 11.57
C ALA A 127 -2.59 8.24 11.17
N LEU A 128 -2.46 7.88 9.88
CA LEU A 128 -1.23 7.27 9.37
C LEU A 128 -0.05 8.25 9.37
N VAL A 129 -0.26 9.53 9.05
CA VAL A 129 0.79 10.56 9.14
C VAL A 129 1.21 10.76 10.59
N ASP A 130 0.27 10.83 11.53
CA ASP A 130 0.57 10.95 12.96
C ASP A 130 1.36 9.73 13.46
N ARG A 131 1.05 8.53 12.96
CA ARG A 131 1.72 7.27 13.34
C ARG A 131 3.11 7.10 12.71
N LEU A 132 3.27 7.46 11.43
CA LEU A 132 4.47 7.18 10.65
C LEU A 132 5.43 8.38 10.55
N GLY A 133 4.90 9.58 10.68
CA GLY A 133 5.59 10.83 10.46
C GLY A 133 5.32 11.43 9.08
N PHE A 134 5.50 12.74 9.01
CA PHE A 134 5.33 13.54 7.80
C PHE A 134 6.19 13.03 6.63
N GLY A 135 5.62 13.03 5.42
CA GLY A 135 6.31 12.59 4.21
C GLY A 135 6.35 11.07 3.99
N ARG A 136 5.80 10.27 4.92
CA ARG A 136 5.74 8.79 4.76
C ARG A 136 4.40 8.28 4.25
N VAL A 137 3.40 9.13 4.17
CA VAL A 137 2.10 8.85 3.53
C VAL A 137 1.95 9.81 2.37
N ILE A 138 1.86 9.27 1.16
CA ILE A 138 1.76 10.05 -0.07
C ILE A 138 0.34 10.01 -0.58
N TRP A 139 -0.25 11.18 -0.76
CA TRP A 139 -1.53 11.30 -1.40
C TRP A 139 -1.41 11.06 -2.90
N ARG A 140 -2.20 10.11 -3.39
CA ARG A 140 -2.35 9.82 -4.81
C ARG A 140 -3.80 10.07 -5.21
N PHE A 141 -4.01 10.95 -6.17
CA PHE A 141 -5.28 11.07 -6.89
C PHE A 141 -5.09 10.38 -8.25
N ASP A 142 -5.30 9.07 -8.30
CA ASP A 142 -4.77 8.22 -9.35
C ASP A 142 -5.75 7.08 -9.69
N PRO A 143 -6.24 7.00 -10.94
CA PRO A 143 -6.03 7.94 -12.03
C PRO A 143 -7.00 9.14 -12.02
N LEU A 144 -6.67 10.20 -12.77
CA LEU A 144 -7.62 11.22 -13.21
C LEU A 144 -8.47 10.61 -14.33
N ILE A 145 -9.79 10.62 -14.16
CA ILE A 145 -10.73 10.04 -15.13
C ILE A 145 -11.64 11.15 -15.64
N LEU A 146 -11.60 11.40 -16.94
CA LEU A 146 -12.52 12.29 -17.64
C LEU A 146 -13.53 11.45 -18.41
N THR A 147 -14.80 11.77 -18.29
CA THR A 147 -15.90 11.14 -19.05
C THR A 147 -16.91 12.19 -19.43
N ASN A 148 -17.98 11.78 -20.09
CA ASN A 148 -19.12 12.68 -20.35
C ASN A 148 -19.85 13.10 -19.06
N GLU A 149 -19.61 12.40 -17.94
CA GLU A 149 -20.25 12.65 -16.64
C GLU A 149 -19.28 13.27 -15.62
N ILE A 150 -17.97 13.26 -15.89
CA ILE A 150 -16.91 13.79 -15.02
C ILE A 150 -16.13 14.84 -15.79
N SER A 151 -16.41 16.10 -15.52
CA SER A 151 -15.71 17.24 -16.13
C SER A 151 -14.37 17.53 -15.44
N ILE A 152 -13.59 18.44 -16.02
CA ILE A 152 -12.36 18.96 -15.41
C ILE A 152 -12.70 19.69 -14.10
N GLU A 153 -13.78 20.47 -14.09
CA GLU A 153 -14.26 21.22 -12.94
C GLU A 153 -14.64 20.28 -11.79
N ASP A 154 -15.31 19.15 -12.08
CA ASP A 154 -15.63 18.14 -11.07
C ASP A 154 -14.37 17.54 -10.45
N LEU A 155 -13.35 17.22 -11.28
CA LEU A 155 -12.08 16.70 -10.79
C LEU A 155 -11.34 17.72 -9.91
N LEU A 156 -11.29 18.98 -10.34
CA LEU A 156 -10.64 20.03 -9.58
C LEU A 156 -11.34 20.25 -8.24
N ALA A 157 -12.67 20.27 -8.20
CA ALA A 157 -13.44 20.39 -6.97
C ALA A 157 -13.18 19.24 -5.99
N LYS A 158 -13.07 18.00 -6.49
CA LYS A 158 -12.73 16.83 -5.66
C LYS A 158 -11.30 16.92 -5.11
N ILE A 159 -10.33 17.32 -5.93
CA ILE A 159 -8.94 17.51 -5.52
C ILE A 159 -8.83 18.63 -4.47
N GLU A 160 -9.49 19.76 -4.68
CA GLU A 160 -9.51 20.87 -3.75
C GLU A 160 -10.13 20.45 -2.41
N TYR A 161 -11.28 19.76 -2.45
CA TYR A 161 -11.95 19.26 -1.25
C TYR A 161 -11.06 18.38 -0.38
N ILE A 162 -10.34 17.45 -0.99
CA ILE A 162 -9.42 16.55 -0.30
C ILE A 162 -8.15 17.31 0.12
N GLY A 163 -7.58 18.12 -0.77
CA GLY A 163 -6.36 18.88 -0.54
C GLY A 163 -6.46 19.84 0.64
N ASP A 164 -7.57 20.59 0.74
CA ASP A 164 -7.82 21.49 1.86
C ASP A 164 -7.86 20.75 3.20
N ARG A 165 -8.40 19.52 3.22
CA ARG A 165 -8.48 18.69 4.42
C ARG A 165 -7.16 18.01 4.77
N LEU A 166 -6.30 17.80 3.78
CA LEU A 166 -4.96 17.21 3.98
C LEU A 166 -3.87 18.28 4.20
N LYS A 167 -4.25 19.57 4.19
CA LYS A 167 -3.30 20.66 4.46
C LYS A 167 -2.60 20.45 5.81
N GLY A 168 -1.26 20.52 5.80
CA GLY A 168 -0.42 20.23 6.96
C GLY A 168 -0.12 18.76 7.20
N TYR A 169 -0.76 17.83 6.46
CA TYR A 169 -0.46 16.40 6.54
C TYR A 169 0.32 15.88 5.32
N THR A 170 0.29 16.61 4.21
CA THR A 170 1.11 16.32 3.03
C THR A 170 1.43 17.59 2.25
N GLU A 171 2.56 17.59 1.56
CA GLU A 171 2.96 18.63 0.60
C GLU A 171 3.03 18.06 -0.82
N LYS A 172 2.59 16.80 -1.01
CA LYS A 172 2.77 16.10 -2.27
C LYS A 172 1.46 15.45 -2.72
N LEU A 173 1.06 15.80 -3.92
CA LEU A 173 0.04 15.10 -4.70
C LEU A 173 0.70 14.37 -5.87
N VAL A 174 0.40 13.09 -6.01
CA VAL A 174 0.77 12.27 -7.17
C VAL A 174 -0.50 11.93 -7.93
N PHE A 175 -0.47 12.09 -9.25
CA PHE A 175 -1.59 11.73 -10.12
C PHE A 175 -1.09 11.12 -11.43
N SER A 176 -1.96 10.40 -12.11
CA SER A 176 -1.79 9.94 -13.49
C SER A 176 -3.09 10.13 -14.25
N TYR A 177 -3.04 10.08 -15.56
CA TYR A 177 -4.23 10.00 -16.38
C TYR A 177 -4.60 8.53 -16.61
N ALA A 178 -5.90 8.25 -16.77
CA ALA A 178 -6.32 6.93 -17.22
C ALA A 178 -5.83 6.71 -18.67
N ASP A 179 -5.09 5.62 -18.87
CA ASP A 179 -4.78 5.15 -20.22
C ASP A 179 -6.03 4.45 -20.77
N ILE A 180 -6.50 4.89 -21.93
CA ILE A 180 -7.66 4.34 -22.65
C ILE A 180 -7.16 3.53 -23.85
#